data_6a8a90b5965c02dd50a38bcf0d8f58d0
#
_entry.id   6a8a90b5965c02dd50a38bcf0d8f58d0
#
_cell.length_a   1.000
_cell.length_b   1.000
_cell.length_c   1.000
_cell.angle_alpha   90.00
_cell.angle_beta   90.00
_cell.angle_gamma   90.00
#
_symmetry.space_group_name_H-M   'P 1'
#
loop_
_entity.id
_entity.type
_entity.pdbx_description
1 polymer ?
#
loop_
_entity_poly.entity_id
_entity_poly.type
_entity_poly.pdbx_seq_one_letter_code
_entity_poly.pdbx_strand_id
1 'polypeptide(L)'
;QVNLVKGICGQVDGSIIPGYIGLEAGQSGFGDVLAWFKNVLMGPFKDAVMASNVISDDKKAALIEEAEDSMLARLSEQAMAIEGDTGITALDWVNGRRTPDANQMLKAAIEGMDLGSDAPRIFKALVEGICFGSKLIVDRFREEGVRIDGVIGMGGVAKKSPFMMQTLANVLDMPIQVSESLQTCALGASVFAATAAGMFESVDAARESMASGVESEYKPQPEQEEAYKAV
;
A
#
# COMPACT_ATOMS: atom_id res chain seq x y z
N GLN A 1 -18.50 8.89 -25.42
CA GLN A 1 -17.90 10.08 -24.77
C GLN A 1 -17.17 9.58 -23.55
N VAL A 2 -15.85 9.78 -23.49
CA VAL A 2 -15.06 9.43 -22.32
C VAL A 2 -15.24 10.57 -21.31
N ASN A 3 -15.83 10.27 -20.16
CA ASN A 3 -15.93 11.25 -19.10
C ASN A 3 -14.54 11.43 -18.45
N LEU A 4 -14.16 12.69 -18.23
CA LEU A 4 -12.93 13.01 -17.51
C LEU A 4 -13.14 12.72 -16.01
N VAL A 5 -12.28 11.92 -15.43
CA VAL A 5 -12.25 11.69 -13.99
C VAL A 5 -11.59 12.89 -13.32
N LYS A 6 -12.33 13.59 -12.47
CA LYS A 6 -11.82 14.80 -11.80
C LYS A 6 -10.91 14.44 -10.62
N GLY A 7 -9.90 15.27 -10.40
CA GLY A 7 -9.04 15.19 -9.22
C GLY A 7 -8.01 14.04 -9.22
N ILE A 8 -7.79 13.38 -10.37
CA ILE A 8 -6.72 12.38 -10.54
C ILE A 8 -5.46 12.99 -11.17
N CYS A 9 -4.36 12.24 -11.17
CA CYS A 9 -3.05 12.73 -11.66
C CYS A 9 -2.99 12.80 -13.19
N GLY A 10 -3.56 11.84 -13.90
CA GLY A 10 -3.50 11.76 -15.35
C GLY A 10 -4.61 10.91 -15.95
N GLN A 11 -5.01 11.29 -17.18
CA GLN A 11 -5.93 10.54 -18.01
C GLN A 11 -5.55 10.78 -19.46
N VAL A 12 -5.01 9.76 -20.14
CA VAL A 12 -4.47 9.88 -21.48
C VAL A 12 -4.89 8.69 -22.35
N ASP A 13 -5.49 8.99 -23.50
CA ASP A 13 -5.85 7.97 -24.49
C ASP A 13 -4.58 7.35 -25.12
N GLY A 14 -4.54 6.04 -25.17
CA GLY A 14 -3.45 5.28 -25.78
C GLY A 14 -2.10 5.38 -25.06
N SER A 15 -2.03 5.98 -23.85
CA SER A 15 -0.75 6.21 -23.16
C SER A 15 -0.04 4.93 -22.72
N ILE A 16 -0.78 3.86 -22.49
CA ILE A 16 -0.23 2.56 -22.07
C ILE A 16 -0.44 1.54 -23.20
N ILE A 17 -1.69 1.33 -23.59
CA ILE A 17 -2.06 0.39 -24.67
C ILE A 17 -2.93 1.15 -25.67
N PRO A 18 -2.64 1.10 -27.00
CA PRO A 18 -3.46 1.73 -28.01
C PRO A 18 -4.93 1.26 -27.92
N GLY A 19 -5.86 2.21 -27.98
CA GLY A 19 -7.30 1.95 -27.87
C GLY A 19 -7.85 1.85 -26.45
N TYR A 20 -6.99 2.01 -25.44
CA TYR A 20 -7.37 2.09 -24.03
C TYR A 20 -6.97 3.43 -23.43
N ILE A 21 -7.73 3.90 -22.45
CA ILE A 21 -7.41 5.11 -21.71
C ILE A 21 -6.61 4.72 -20.49
N GLY A 22 -5.39 5.23 -20.38
CA GLY A 22 -4.59 5.13 -19.17
C GLY A 22 -5.07 6.15 -18.14
N LEU A 23 -5.39 5.69 -16.93
CA LEU A 23 -5.76 6.51 -15.78
C LEU A 23 -4.68 6.39 -14.72
N GLU A 24 -4.25 7.53 -14.16
CA GLU A 24 -3.27 7.58 -13.07
C GLU A 24 -3.84 8.32 -11.87
N ALA A 25 -3.81 7.65 -10.72
CA ALA A 25 -4.10 8.24 -9.43
C ALA A 25 -3.00 7.87 -8.45
N GLY A 26 -2.45 8.85 -7.75
CA GLY A 26 -1.36 8.64 -6.80
C GLY A 26 -1.77 8.95 -5.38
N GLN A 27 -1.29 8.16 -4.44
CA GLN A 27 -1.37 8.40 -3.00
C GLN A 27 -0.03 8.95 -2.52
N SER A 28 -0.04 9.91 -1.56
CA SER A 28 1.19 10.60 -1.14
C SER A 28 2.06 9.79 -0.19
N GLY A 29 1.51 8.76 0.42
CA GLY A 29 2.21 7.86 1.32
C GLY A 29 1.57 6.47 1.26
N PHE A 30 2.39 5.43 1.23
CA PHE A 30 1.96 4.03 1.31
C PHE A 30 2.99 3.27 2.18
N GLY A 31 3.84 2.44 1.61
CA GLY A 31 4.86 1.71 2.35
C GLY A 31 5.91 2.61 3.04
N ASP A 32 6.14 3.80 2.54
CA ASP A 32 7.04 4.81 3.12
C ASP A 32 6.51 5.39 4.45
N VAL A 33 5.20 5.44 4.67
CA VAL A 33 4.61 5.78 5.98
C VAL A 33 5.02 4.75 7.03
N LEU A 34 4.99 3.47 6.68
CA LEU A 34 5.38 2.38 7.59
C LEU A 34 6.89 2.41 7.85
N ALA A 35 7.69 2.69 6.81
CA ALA A 35 9.13 2.87 6.95
C ALA A 35 9.47 4.07 7.84
N TRP A 36 8.74 5.19 7.69
CA TRP A 36 8.87 6.33 8.58
C TRP A 36 8.57 5.96 10.03
N PHE A 37 7.46 5.28 10.30
CA PHE A 37 7.09 4.88 11.66
C PHE A 37 8.13 3.93 12.27
N LYS A 38 8.62 2.96 11.47
CA LYS A 38 9.76 2.13 11.87
C LYS A 38 10.95 2.98 12.31
N ASN A 39 11.32 3.99 11.52
CA ASN A 39 12.47 4.85 11.83
C ASN A 39 12.25 5.68 13.12
N VAL A 40 11.01 6.12 13.38
CA VAL A 40 10.66 6.79 14.64
C VAL A 40 10.92 5.88 15.85
N LEU A 41 10.58 4.60 15.77
CA LEU A 41 10.81 3.62 16.84
C LEU A 41 12.29 3.22 16.93
N MET A 42 12.94 3.04 15.79
CA MET A 42 14.34 2.59 15.73
C MET A 42 15.34 3.66 16.17
N GLY A 43 15.03 4.95 16.04
CA GLY A 43 15.94 6.03 16.43
C GLY A 43 16.39 5.91 17.89
N PRO A 44 15.47 6.04 18.88
CA PRO A 44 15.79 5.89 20.30
C PRO A 44 16.39 4.52 20.65
N PHE A 45 15.96 3.45 19.98
CA PHE A 45 16.51 2.11 20.20
C PHE A 45 17.99 2.04 19.80
N LYS A 46 18.35 2.56 18.63
CA LYS A 46 19.74 2.62 18.17
C LYS A 46 20.62 3.40 19.14
N ASP A 47 20.15 4.58 19.58
CA ASP A 47 20.87 5.41 20.53
C ASP A 47 21.10 4.67 21.85
N ALA A 48 20.09 3.98 22.36
CA ALA A 48 20.20 3.20 23.59
C ALA A 48 21.18 2.02 23.46
N VAL A 49 21.14 1.29 22.32
CA VAL A 49 22.06 0.18 22.05
C VAL A 49 23.50 0.69 21.91
N MET A 50 23.73 1.77 21.19
CA MET A 50 25.06 2.33 21.00
C MET A 50 25.66 2.87 22.30
N ALA A 51 24.84 3.46 23.18
CA ALA A 51 25.29 3.97 24.50
C ALA A 51 25.46 2.86 25.55
N SER A 52 24.98 1.63 25.28
CA SER A 52 25.01 0.54 26.26
C SER A 52 26.45 0.07 26.52
N ASN A 53 26.77 -0.11 27.82
CA ASN A 53 27.99 -0.78 28.27
C ASN A 53 27.80 -2.27 28.61
N VAL A 54 26.56 -2.78 28.45
CA VAL A 54 26.21 -4.18 28.69
C VAL A 54 26.41 -5.03 27.44
N ILE A 55 26.23 -4.38 26.26
CA ILE A 55 26.36 -5.02 24.95
C ILE A 55 27.77 -4.75 24.43
N SER A 56 28.51 -5.77 24.06
CA SER A 56 29.82 -5.63 23.44
C SER A 56 29.72 -5.00 22.05
N ASP A 57 30.72 -4.17 21.68
CA ASP A 57 30.66 -3.37 20.47
C ASP A 57 30.52 -4.18 19.18
N ASP A 58 31.07 -5.42 19.15
CA ASP A 58 30.92 -6.36 18.06
C ASP A 58 29.48 -6.87 17.84
N LYS A 59 28.63 -6.80 18.89
CA LYS A 59 27.23 -7.24 18.85
C LYS A 59 26.23 -6.11 18.63
N LYS A 60 26.60 -4.88 18.85
CA LYS A 60 25.69 -3.72 18.71
C LYS A 60 25.14 -3.60 17.29
N ALA A 61 26.00 -3.69 16.29
CA ALA A 61 25.62 -3.58 14.89
C ALA A 61 24.65 -4.72 14.48
N ALA A 62 24.96 -5.97 14.83
CA ALA A 62 24.13 -7.12 14.53
C ALA A 62 22.74 -7.04 15.20
N LEU A 63 22.68 -6.55 16.46
CA LEU A 63 21.41 -6.36 17.16
C LEU A 63 20.54 -5.28 16.50
N ILE A 64 21.14 -4.18 16.06
CA ILE A 64 20.43 -3.11 15.35
C ILE A 64 19.89 -3.64 14.03
N GLU A 65 20.70 -4.36 13.24
CA GLU A 65 20.31 -4.94 11.96
C GLU A 65 19.14 -5.94 12.14
N GLU A 66 19.24 -6.86 13.09
CA GLU A 66 18.15 -7.81 13.41
C GLU A 66 16.85 -7.10 13.77
N ALA A 67 16.93 -6.04 14.61
CA ALA A 67 15.77 -5.26 14.98
C ALA A 67 15.17 -4.51 13.78
N GLU A 68 15.99 -3.91 12.91
CA GLU A 68 15.53 -3.23 11.70
C GLU A 68 14.81 -4.17 10.73
N ASP A 69 15.35 -5.37 10.54
CA ASP A 69 14.80 -6.35 9.59
C ASP A 69 13.47 -6.94 10.10
N SER A 70 13.35 -7.14 11.42
CA SER A 70 12.17 -7.78 12.02
C SER A 70 11.05 -6.80 12.42
N MET A 71 11.32 -5.52 12.59
CA MET A 71 10.40 -4.55 13.22
C MET A 71 9.02 -4.49 12.54
N LEU A 72 8.97 -4.32 11.22
CA LEU A 72 7.70 -4.20 10.51
C LEU A 72 6.89 -5.50 10.53
N ALA A 73 7.56 -6.64 10.46
CA ALA A 73 6.90 -7.93 10.55
C ALA A 73 6.27 -8.14 11.93
N ARG A 74 7.01 -7.83 13.00
CA ARG A 74 6.51 -7.90 14.39
C ARG A 74 5.35 -6.93 14.64
N LEU A 75 5.43 -5.69 14.16
CA LEU A 75 4.34 -4.73 14.27
C LEU A 75 3.09 -5.21 13.52
N SER A 76 3.25 -5.76 12.33
CA SER A 76 2.15 -6.31 11.54
C SER A 76 1.48 -7.49 12.27
N GLU A 77 2.26 -8.43 12.81
CA GLU A 77 1.76 -9.57 13.57
C GLU A 77 0.99 -9.13 14.82
N GLN A 78 1.57 -8.20 15.59
CA GLN A 78 0.93 -7.65 16.78
C GLN A 78 -0.35 -6.87 16.45
N ALA A 79 -0.34 -6.06 15.37
CA ALA A 79 -1.50 -5.32 14.92
C ALA A 79 -2.64 -6.24 14.45
N MET A 80 -2.31 -7.34 13.76
CA MET A 80 -3.30 -8.36 13.35
C MET A 80 -3.97 -9.05 14.54
N ALA A 81 -3.28 -9.16 15.67
CA ALA A 81 -3.82 -9.77 16.89
C ALA A 81 -4.74 -8.83 17.70
N ILE A 82 -4.83 -7.55 17.33
CA ILE A 82 -5.71 -6.59 18.00
C ILE A 82 -7.14 -6.79 17.50
N GLU A 83 -8.01 -7.27 18.38
CA GLU A 83 -9.44 -7.39 18.12
C GLU A 83 -10.15 -6.03 18.26
N GLY A 84 -11.08 -5.76 17.36
CA GLY A 84 -11.94 -4.58 17.38
C GLY A 84 -11.24 -3.26 17.00
N ASP A 85 -11.97 -2.17 17.26
CA ASP A 85 -11.51 -0.80 17.05
C ASP A 85 -10.52 -0.38 18.15
N THR A 86 -9.44 0.28 17.76
CA THR A 86 -8.45 0.84 18.68
C THR A 86 -8.85 2.21 19.22
N GLY A 87 -9.85 2.85 18.64
CA GLY A 87 -10.19 4.26 18.90
C GLY A 87 -9.18 5.26 18.32
N ILE A 88 -8.13 4.79 17.64
CA ILE A 88 -7.10 5.63 17.04
C ILE A 88 -7.35 5.71 15.54
N THR A 89 -7.42 6.92 14.99
CA THR A 89 -7.54 7.19 13.56
C THR A 89 -6.33 7.95 13.04
N ALA A 90 -5.88 7.62 11.83
CA ALA A 90 -4.75 8.29 11.18
C ALA A 90 -5.11 8.75 9.76
N LEU A 91 -4.56 9.90 9.36
CA LEU A 91 -4.59 10.41 8.00
C LEU A 91 -3.24 10.15 7.32
N ASP A 92 -3.27 9.62 6.11
CA ASP A 92 -2.09 9.25 5.32
C ASP A 92 -1.38 10.46 4.64
N TRP A 93 -1.77 11.69 4.95
CA TRP A 93 -1.27 12.91 4.26
C TRP A 93 0.11 13.37 4.73
N VAL A 94 1.04 12.44 4.94
CA VAL A 94 2.41 12.75 5.42
C VAL A 94 3.17 13.69 4.49
N ASN A 95 2.89 13.62 3.18
CA ASN A 95 3.44 14.49 2.13
C ASN A 95 2.35 15.33 1.44
N GLY A 96 1.29 15.70 2.15
CA GLY A 96 0.09 16.30 1.60
C GLY A 96 -0.86 15.28 0.97
N ARG A 97 -2.03 15.72 0.52
CA ARG A 97 -2.97 14.89 -0.23
C ARG A 97 -2.70 15.00 -1.72
N ARG A 98 -2.57 13.88 -2.42
CA ARG A 98 -2.33 13.85 -3.87
C ARG A 98 -3.63 13.60 -4.63
N THR A 99 -4.26 12.46 -4.50
CA THR A 99 -5.53 12.09 -5.12
C THR A 99 -6.51 11.63 -4.05
N PRO A 100 -7.81 11.98 -4.11
CA PRO A 100 -8.40 12.99 -5.01
C PRO A 100 -8.10 14.43 -4.58
N ASP A 101 -8.21 15.36 -5.53
CA ASP A 101 -8.18 16.81 -5.27
C ASP A 101 -6.90 17.28 -4.54
N ALA A 102 -5.78 17.19 -5.24
CA ALA A 102 -4.44 17.48 -4.71
C ALA A 102 -4.35 18.74 -3.86
N ASN A 103 -3.84 18.59 -2.64
CA ASN A 103 -3.53 19.70 -1.74
C ASN A 103 -2.29 19.35 -0.90
N GLN A 104 -1.13 19.85 -1.33
CA GLN A 104 0.16 19.59 -0.69
C GLN A 104 0.34 20.32 0.65
N MET A 105 -0.57 21.24 1.00
CA MET A 105 -0.52 21.97 2.28
C MET A 105 -1.11 21.16 3.44
N LEU A 106 -1.91 20.14 3.15
CA LEU A 106 -2.45 19.23 4.16
C LEU A 106 -1.34 18.41 4.79
N LYS A 107 -1.56 18.00 6.03
CA LYS A 107 -0.62 17.19 6.81
C LYS A 107 -1.31 15.99 7.42
N ALA A 108 -0.53 14.95 7.67
CA ALA A 108 -0.99 13.80 8.44
C ALA A 108 -1.41 14.20 9.86
N ALA A 109 -2.33 13.46 10.42
CA ALA A 109 -2.76 13.56 11.81
C ALA A 109 -2.98 12.15 12.38
N ILE A 110 -2.81 12.03 13.67
CA ILE A 110 -3.22 10.86 14.43
C ILE A 110 -4.05 11.39 15.60
N GLU A 111 -5.26 10.88 15.77
CA GLU A 111 -6.15 11.28 16.86
C GLU A 111 -6.66 10.06 17.64
N GLY A 112 -7.32 10.29 18.77
CA GLY A 112 -7.87 9.22 19.59
C GLY A 112 -6.84 8.51 20.49
N MET A 113 -5.60 9.00 20.56
CA MET A 113 -4.58 8.40 21.42
C MET A 113 -4.87 8.65 22.90
N ASP A 114 -4.59 7.64 23.71
CA ASP A 114 -4.66 7.65 25.18
C ASP A 114 -3.41 6.97 25.79
N LEU A 115 -3.41 6.77 27.10
CA LEU A 115 -2.29 6.11 27.80
C LEU A 115 -2.15 4.61 27.48
N GLY A 116 -3.16 3.99 26.89
CA GLY A 116 -3.13 2.61 26.41
C GLY A 116 -2.63 2.46 24.98
N SER A 117 -2.38 3.56 24.28
CA SER A 117 -1.96 3.58 22.89
C SER A 117 -0.49 3.17 22.76
N ASP A 118 -0.25 1.95 22.32
CA ASP A 118 1.06 1.37 22.09
C ASP A 118 1.45 1.38 20.59
N ALA A 119 2.68 1.01 20.27
CA ALA A 119 3.19 1.01 18.90
C ALA A 119 2.37 0.13 17.94
N PRO A 120 1.92 -1.09 18.29
CA PRO A 120 1.06 -1.89 17.42
C PRO A 120 -0.29 -1.23 17.10
N ARG A 121 -0.93 -0.55 18.07
CA ARG A 121 -2.20 0.16 17.87
C ARG A 121 -2.04 1.36 16.95
N ILE A 122 -0.99 2.14 17.14
CA ILE A 122 -0.65 3.26 16.23
C ILE A 122 -0.32 2.73 14.83
N PHE A 123 0.42 1.64 14.73
CA PHE A 123 0.74 1.00 13.46
C PHE A 123 -0.52 0.52 12.72
N LYS A 124 -1.48 -0.09 13.44
CA LYS A 124 -2.78 -0.48 12.88
C LYS A 124 -3.51 0.73 12.30
N ALA A 125 -3.64 1.82 13.06
CA ALA A 125 -4.27 3.05 12.59
C ALA A 125 -3.59 3.65 11.35
N LEU A 126 -2.26 3.62 11.27
CA LEU A 126 -1.52 4.07 10.09
C LEU A 126 -1.82 3.19 8.86
N VAL A 127 -1.86 1.87 9.01
CA VAL A 127 -2.24 0.94 7.94
C VAL A 127 -3.67 1.20 7.47
N GLU A 128 -4.62 1.36 8.40
CA GLU A 128 -6.02 1.67 8.10
C GLU A 128 -6.14 3.02 7.38
N GLY A 129 -5.46 4.06 7.84
CA GLY A 129 -5.43 5.38 7.21
C GLY A 129 -4.91 5.34 5.76
N ILE A 130 -3.87 4.56 5.50
CA ILE A 130 -3.36 4.32 4.14
C ILE A 130 -4.43 3.63 3.28
N CYS A 131 -5.12 2.62 3.82
CA CYS A 131 -6.18 1.90 3.11
C CYS A 131 -7.39 2.80 2.84
N PHE A 132 -7.79 3.67 3.76
CA PHE A 132 -8.84 4.68 3.55
C PHE A 132 -8.43 5.69 2.47
N GLY A 133 -7.17 6.13 2.43
CA GLY A 133 -6.65 6.95 1.35
C GLY A 133 -6.79 6.28 -0.03
N SER A 134 -6.49 4.98 -0.11
CA SER A 134 -6.71 4.18 -1.33
C SER A 134 -8.19 4.05 -1.67
N LYS A 135 -9.06 3.87 -0.67
CA LYS A 135 -10.52 3.82 -0.86
C LYS A 135 -11.06 5.12 -1.45
N LEU A 136 -10.64 6.27 -0.96
CA LEU A 136 -11.04 7.56 -1.52
C LEU A 136 -10.72 7.69 -3.02
N ILE A 137 -9.59 7.12 -3.47
CA ILE A 137 -9.22 7.07 -4.88
C ILE A 137 -10.17 6.15 -5.66
N VAL A 138 -10.42 4.94 -5.15
CA VAL A 138 -11.32 3.97 -5.79
C VAL A 138 -12.74 4.52 -5.87
N ASP A 139 -13.22 5.14 -4.81
CA ASP A 139 -14.56 5.74 -4.76
C ASP A 139 -14.68 6.90 -5.75
N ARG A 140 -13.65 7.77 -5.89
CA ARG A 140 -13.62 8.80 -6.91
C ARG A 140 -13.73 8.23 -8.33
N PHE A 141 -13.04 7.15 -8.65
CA PHE A 141 -13.19 6.47 -9.94
C PHE A 141 -14.62 5.98 -10.16
N ARG A 142 -15.22 5.36 -9.15
CA ARG A 142 -16.60 4.84 -9.22
C ARG A 142 -17.63 5.96 -9.38
N GLU A 143 -17.50 7.04 -8.63
CA GLU A 143 -18.36 8.24 -8.71
C GLU A 143 -18.34 8.88 -10.11
N GLU A 144 -17.20 8.89 -10.75
CA GLU A 144 -17.02 9.40 -12.11
C GLU A 144 -17.35 8.35 -13.21
N GLY A 145 -17.92 7.20 -12.82
CA GLY A 145 -18.44 6.19 -13.73
C GLY A 145 -17.38 5.21 -14.27
N VAL A 146 -16.19 5.14 -13.68
CA VAL A 146 -15.20 4.12 -14.02
C VAL A 146 -15.55 2.82 -13.32
N ARG A 147 -15.74 1.75 -14.11
CA ARG A 147 -15.95 0.42 -13.60
C ARG A 147 -14.60 -0.18 -13.16
N ILE A 148 -14.56 -0.69 -11.94
CA ILE A 148 -13.39 -1.41 -11.41
C ILE A 148 -13.80 -2.86 -11.22
N ASP A 149 -13.23 -3.74 -12.02
CA ASP A 149 -13.54 -5.18 -12.04
C ASP A 149 -12.63 -5.99 -11.12
N GLY A 150 -11.47 -5.46 -10.70
CA GLY A 150 -10.54 -6.13 -9.82
C GLY A 150 -9.37 -5.24 -9.42
N VAL A 151 -8.63 -5.69 -8.43
CA VAL A 151 -7.43 -5.04 -7.91
C VAL A 151 -6.26 -6.01 -7.96
N ILE A 152 -5.14 -5.56 -8.50
CA ILE A 152 -3.90 -6.34 -8.54
C ILE A 152 -2.84 -5.60 -7.73
N GLY A 153 -2.41 -6.20 -6.64
CA GLY A 153 -1.29 -5.74 -5.83
C GLY A 153 0.04 -6.12 -6.45
N MET A 154 0.96 -5.16 -6.49
CA MET A 154 2.30 -5.35 -7.03
C MET A 154 3.34 -4.68 -6.14
N GLY A 155 4.60 -5.13 -6.26
CA GLY A 155 5.72 -4.54 -5.55
C GLY A 155 5.91 -5.04 -4.11
N GLY A 156 6.83 -4.41 -3.40
CA GLY A 156 7.33 -4.93 -2.13
C GLY A 156 6.31 -5.01 -1.00
N VAL A 157 5.40 -4.05 -0.89
CA VAL A 157 4.38 -4.03 0.16
C VAL A 157 3.37 -5.16 -0.06
N ALA A 158 2.91 -5.35 -1.31
CA ALA A 158 1.97 -6.42 -1.64
C ALA A 158 2.54 -7.82 -1.32
N LYS A 159 3.86 -7.99 -1.47
CA LYS A 159 4.55 -9.25 -1.19
C LYS A 159 4.86 -9.48 0.29
N LYS A 160 5.17 -8.42 1.03
CA LYS A 160 5.78 -8.53 2.37
C LYS A 160 4.82 -8.21 3.51
N SER A 161 3.64 -7.65 3.23
CA SER A 161 2.70 -7.21 4.25
C SER A 161 1.31 -7.81 4.05
N PRO A 162 1.07 -9.07 4.49
CA PRO A 162 -0.26 -9.67 4.49
C PRO A 162 -1.29 -8.84 5.24
N PHE A 163 -0.88 -8.20 6.35
CA PHE A 163 -1.75 -7.31 7.13
C PHE A 163 -2.28 -6.15 6.29
N MET A 164 -1.39 -5.42 5.60
CA MET A 164 -1.79 -4.32 4.71
C MET A 164 -2.73 -4.79 3.61
N MET A 165 -2.42 -5.93 2.98
CA MET A 165 -3.22 -6.43 1.85
C MET A 165 -4.59 -6.92 2.31
N GLN A 166 -4.70 -7.57 3.47
CA GLN A 166 -5.98 -7.98 4.04
C GLN A 166 -6.82 -6.77 4.47
N THR A 167 -6.20 -5.78 5.14
CA THR A 167 -6.87 -4.54 5.52
C THR A 167 -7.38 -3.80 4.29
N LEU A 168 -6.57 -3.70 3.24
CA LEU A 168 -6.97 -3.06 1.99
C LEU A 168 -8.13 -3.79 1.31
N ALA A 169 -8.13 -5.14 1.29
CA ALA A 169 -9.24 -5.93 0.76
C ALA A 169 -10.53 -5.66 1.54
N ASN A 170 -10.46 -5.61 2.88
CA ASN A 170 -11.59 -5.32 3.75
C ASN A 170 -12.14 -3.90 3.53
N VAL A 171 -11.26 -2.90 3.47
CA VAL A 171 -11.64 -1.48 3.29
C VAL A 171 -12.22 -1.20 1.90
N LEU A 172 -11.70 -1.83 0.85
CA LEU A 172 -12.20 -1.67 -0.53
C LEU A 172 -13.45 -2.50 -0.80
N ASP A 173 -13.76 -3.46 0.06
CA ASP A 173 -14.78 -4.51 -0.16
C ASP A 173 -14.59 -5.18 -1.53
N MET A 174 -13.34 -5.54 -1.84
CA MET A 174 -12.93 -6.15 -3.11
C MET A 174 -11.84 -7.18 -2.89
N PRO A 175 -11.84 -8.30 -3.62
CA PRO A 175 -10.70 -9.21 -3.63
C PRO A 175 -9.48 -8.52 -4.26
N ILE A 176 -8.31 -8.75 -3.67
CA ILE A 176 -7.03 -8.26 -4.17
C ILE A 176 -6.16 -9.44 -4.52
N GLN A 177 -5.79 -9.55 -5.78
CA GLN A 177 -4.82 -10.53 -6.27
C GLN A 177 -3.41 -9.95 -6.19
N VAL A 178 -2.45 -10.74 -5.74
CA VAL A 178 -1.03 -10.34 -5.71
C VAL A 178 -0.29 -11.02 -6.85
N SER A 179 0.37 -10.23 -7.69
CA SER A 179 1.16 -10.74 -8.81
C SER A 179 2.32 -11.61 -8.32
N GLU A 180 2.56 -12.73 -8.99
CA GLU A 180 3.70 -13.61 -8.71
C GLU A 180 5.05 -12.93 -9.03
N SER A 181 5.11 -12.06 -10.03
CA SER A 181 6.34 -11.39 -10.44
C SER A 181 6.86 -10.43 -9.39
N LEU A 182 8.14 -10.55 -9.06
CA LEU A 182 8.87 -9.56 -8.25
C LEU A 182 9.26 -8.31 -9.05
N GLN A 183 9.28 -8.41 -10.38
CA GLN A 183 9.76 -7.38 -11.30
C GLN A 183 8.67 -7.02 -12.33
N THR A 184 7.48 -6.68 -11.85
CA THR A 184 6.31 -6.40 -12.70
C THR A 184 6.56 -5.30 -13.73
N CYS A 185 7.30 -4.24 -13.37
CA CYS A 185 7.65 -3.18 -14.30
C CYS A 185 8.56 -3.68 -15.44
N ALA A 186 9.57 -4.49 -15.10
CA ALA A 186 10.46 -5.08 -16.10
C ALA A 186 9.73 -6.08 -17.00
N LEU A 187 8.81 -6.85 -16.42
CA LEU A 187 7.95 -7.77 -17.18
C LEU A 187 7.07 -7.00 -18.16
N GLY A 188 6.41 -5.92 -17.72
CA GLY A 188 5.62 -5.05 -18.58
C GLY A 188 6.44 -4.46 -19.73
N ALA A 189 7.64 -3.95 -19.43
CA ALA A 189 8.57 -3.45 -20.46
C ALA A 189 8.94 -4.54 -21.48
N SER A 190 9.15 -5.79 -21.00
CA SER A 190 9.46 -6.93 -21.87
C SER A 190 8.29 -7.30 -22.79
N VAL A 191 7.04 -7.23 -22.30
CA VAL A 191 5.82 -7.45 -23.10
C VAL A 191 5.74 -6.45 -24.24
N PHE A 192 5.95 -5.15 -23.97
CA PHE A 192 5.96 -4.11 -25.01
C PHE A 192 7.13 -4.28 -25.98
N ALA A 193 8.32 -4.62 -25.49
CA ALA A 193 9.49 -4.86 -26.35
C ALA A 193 9.28 -6.04 -27.30
N ALA A 194 8.72 -7.15 -26.80
CA ALA A 194 8.41 -8.33 -27.62
C ALA A 194 7.37 -8.03 -28.71
N THR A 195 6.36 -7.23 -28.38
CA THR A 195 5.35 -6.78 -29.36
C THR A 195 5.99 -5.86 -30.41
N ALA A 196 6.80 -4.88 -29.99
CA ALA A 196 7.49 -3.97 -30.88
C ALA A 196 8.49 -4.69 -31.82
N ALA A 197 9.10 -5.76 -31.34
CA ALA A 197 9.98 -6.63 -32.16
C ALA A 197 9.23 -7.57 -33.12
N GLY A 198 7.89 -7.54 -33.15
CA GLY A 198 7.06 -8.39 -33.98
C GLY A 198 7.00 -9.87 -33.56
N MET A 199 7.37 -10.18 -32.31
CA MET A 199 7.26 -11.54 -31.77
C MET A 199 5.80 -11.93 -31.49
N PHE A 200 4.94 -10.96 -31.24
CA PHE A 200 3.52 -11.12 -30.99
C PHE A 200 2.72 -10.12 -31.83
N GLU A 201 1.51 -10.50 -32.24
CA GLU A 201 0.62 -9.67 -33.05
C GLU A 201 0.08 -8.44 -32.31
N SER A 202 -0.01 -8.51 -31.00
CA SER A 202 -0.53 -7.44 -30.15
C SER A 202 0.05 -7.50 -28.75
N VAL A 203 -0.11 -6.41 -27.98
CA VAL A 203 0.24 -6.35 -26.57
C VAL A 203 -0.58 -7.37 -25.76
N ASP A 204 -1.84 -7.58 -26.11
CA ASP A 204 -2.70 -8.58 -25.44
C ASP A 204 -2.19 -10.00 -25.65
N ALA A 205 -1.82 -10.37 -26.87
CA ALA A 205 -1.23 -11.68 -27.17
C ALA A 205 0.10 -11.90 -26.43
N ALA A 206 0.95 -10.87 -26.40
CA ALA A 206 2.20 -10.91 -25.65
C ALA A 206 1.94 -11.04 -24.13
N ARG A 207 0.98 -10.30 -23.59
CA ARG A 207 0.60 -10.37 -22.18
C ARG A 207 0.08 -11.76 -21.81
N GLU A 208 -0.81 -12.33 -22.58
CA GLU A 208 -1.35 -13.69 -22.34
C GLU A 208 -0.25 -14.75 -22.30
N SER A 209 0.77 -14.60 -23.15
CA SER A 209 1.90 -15.54 -23.21
C SER A 209 2.97 -15.32 -22.13
N MET A 210 3.20 -14.07 -21.72
CA MET A 210 4.32 -13.68 -20.86
C MET A 210 3.90 -13.26 -19.46
N ALA A 211 2.58 -13.14 -19.17
CA ALA A 211 2.12 -12.71 -17.85
C ALA A 211 2.56 -13.67 -16.75
N SER A 212 2.89 -13.08 -15.60
CA SER A 212 3.06 -13.87 -14.38
C SER A 212 1.71 -14.28 -13.80
N GLY A 213 1.70 -15.38 -13.07
CA GLY A 213 0.52 -15.86 -12.33
C GLY A 213 0.15 -14.96 -11.15
N VAL A 214 -0.85 -15.41 -10.41
CA VAL A 214 -1.26 -14.86 -9.12
C VAL A 214 -0.65 -15.71 -8.02
N GLU A 215 0.10 -15.09 -7.13
CA GLU A 215 0.74 -15.78 -5.99
C GLU A 215 -0.22 -15.98 -4.82
N SER A 216 -1.05 -14.96 -4.53
CA SER A 216 -2.01 -14.98 -3.44
C SER A 216 -3.21 -14.09 -3.74
N GLU A 217 -4.32 -14.34 -3.05
CA GLU A 217 -5.54 -13.54 -3.11
C GLU A 217 -6.01 -13.25 -1.69
N TYR A 218 -6.34 -11.98 -1.43
CA TYR A 218 -6.95 -11.51 -0.19
C TYR A 218 -8.40 -11.17 -0.46
N LYS A 219 -9.32 -11.81 0.27
CA LYS A 219 -10.76 -11.57 0.14
C LYS A 219 -11.26 -10.75 1.32
N PRO A 220 -12.25 -9.87 1.11
CA PRO A 220 -12.92 -9.18 2.21
C PRO A 220 -13.43 -10.16 3.25
N GLN A 221 -13.30 -9.80 4.52
CA GLN A 221 -13.81 -10.56 5.67
C GLN A 221 -15.12 -9.91 6.13
N PRO A 222 -16.27 -10.61 6.07
CA PRO A 222 -17.58 -10.01 6.34
C PRO A 222 -17.70 -9.35 7.71
N GLU A 223 -17.04 -9.92 8.73
CA GLU A 223 -17.04 -9.38 10.09
C GLU A 223 -16.28 -8.05 10.22
N GLN A 224 -15.36 -7.75 9.30
CA GLN A 224 -14.60 -6.49 9.26
C GLN A 224 -15.27 -5.45 8.35
N GLU A 225 -16.10 -5.87 7.42
CA GLU A 225 -16.75 -5.00 6.43
C GLU A 225 -17.63 -3.94 7.11
N GLU A 226 -18.47 -4.35 8.08
CA GLU A 226 -19.32 -3.41 8.80
C GLU A 226 -18.53 -2.39 9.62
N ALA A 227 -17.42 -2.81 10.22
CA ALA A 227 -16.55 -1.91 10.99
C ALA A 227 -15.96 -0.81 10.09
N TYR A 228 -15.52 -1.15 8.89
CA TYR A 228 -14.92 -0.19 7.95
C TYR A 228 -15.95 0.64 7.14
N LYS A 229 -17.24 0.29 7.16
CA LYS A 229 -18.30 1.13 6.59
C LYS A 229 -18.75 2.25 7.54
N ALA A 230 -18.50 2.11 8.83
CA ALA A 230 -18.89 3.07 9.84
C ALA A 230 -17.89 4.22 10.02
N VAL A 231 -16.71 4.11 9.44
CA VAL A 231 -15.61 5.09 9.45
C VAL A 231 -15.54 5.83 8.12
#